data_4d876d120414771832c0fac1f77246d5
#
_entry.id   4d876d120414771832c0fac1f77246d5
#
_cell.length_a   1.000
_cell.length_b   1.000
_cell.length_c   1.000
_cell.angle_alpha   90.00
_cell.angle_beta   90.00
_cell.angle_gamma   90.00
#
_symmetry.space_group_name_H-M   'P 1'
#
loop_
_entity.id
_entity.type
_entity.pdbx_description
1 polymer ?
#
loop_
_entity_poly.entity_id
_entity_poly.type
_entity_poly.pdbx_seq_one_letter_code
_entity_poly.pdbx_strand_id
1 'polypeptide(L)'
;MSIIEPLRADIENPKQIKKNSAALRFWHWTSAIAISGSLITVWINATITNNHQTKKLFQDELQKAGATVSADQAKELAHSLSDRVWDVHVYFGYGLAALFFFRLALEFFQLADQKFIRKMKIAYAQFKTVKENREAALHELTVKIIYSVFYILLLIMVLTGLFLAFEDAMAPFKAIRHSVKSVHGFCMYLVLAFIAVHLAGVILAEFRKDGKGIVSDMINGGNVN
;
A
#
# COMPACT_ATOMS: atom_id res chain seq x y z
N MET A 1 18.95 5.98 26.76
CA MET A 1 19.71 4.72 26.75
C MET A 1 18.70 3.59 26.58
N SER A 2 18.74 2.87 25.46
CA SER A 2 17.78 1.77 25.21
C SER A 2 18.07 0.65 26.19
N ILE A 3 17.07 0.27 26.99
CA ILE A 3 17.17 -0.78 28.03
C ILE A 3 17.30 -2.19 27.41
N ILE A 4 17.17 -2.33 26.10
CA ILE A 4 17.29 -3.60 25.38
C ILE A 4 18.37 -3.42 24.32
N GLU A 5 19.59 -3.81 24.68
CA GLU A 5 20.65 -3.97 23.68
C GLU A 5 20.21 -4.99 22.63
N PRO A 6 20.31 -4.66 21.33
CA PRO A 6 20.08 -5.65 20.30
C PRO A 6 21.10 -6.77 20.44
N LEU A 7 20.64 -8.03 20.47
CA LEU A 7 21.51 -9.21 20.41
C LEU A 7 22.22 -9.25 19.05
N ARG A 8 23.38 -8.60 18.96
CA ARG A 8 24.23 -8.52 17.76
C ARG A 8 25.55 -9.25 17.91
N ALA A 9 25.60 -10.17 18.88
CA ALA A 9 26.82 -10.94 19.15
C ALA A 9 27.29 -11.80 17.98
N ASP A 10 26.41 -12.03 17.00
CA ASP A 10 26.64 -12.83 15.79
C ASP A 10 27.09 -12.02 14.57
N ILE A 11 27.27 -10.70 14.70
CA ILE A 11 27.60 -9.83 13.57
C ILE A 11 28.97 -9.19 13.77
N GLU A 12 29.89 -9.47 12.84
CA GLU A 12 31.27 -8.96 12.87
C GLU A 12 31.37 -7.43 12.91
N ASN A 13 30.45 -6.71 12.26
CA ASN A 13 30.46 -5.24 12.15
C ASN A 13 29.07 -4.64 12.39
N PRO A 14 28.61 -4.50 13.66
CA PRO A 14 27.26 -3.96 13.97
C PRO A 14 27.01 -2.55 13.44
N LYS A 15 28.05 -1.71 13.33
CA LYS A 15 27.99 -0.32 12.83
C LYS A 15 27.65 -0.22 11.33
N GLN A 16 27.80 -1.31 10.58
CA GLN A 16 27.48 -1.34 9.14
C GLN A 16 26.04 -1.74 8.85
N ILE A 17 25.27 -2.14 9.88
CA ILE A 17 23.89 -2.55 9.70
C ILE A 17 23.02 -1.32 9.46
N LYS A 18 22.36 -1.31 8.32
CA LYS A 18 21.41 -0.26 7.98
C LYS A 18 20.12 -0.39 8.80
N LYS A 19 19.55 0.74 9.24
CA LYS A 19 18.25 0.83 9.93
C LYS A 19 17.13 0.19 9.11
N ASN A 20 17.14 0.40 7.78
CA ASN A 20 16.22 -0.20 6.83
C ASN A 20 17.00 -1.07 5.84
N SER A 21 16.67 -2.37 5.77
CA SER A 21 17.30 -3.28 4.81
C SER A 21 16.99 -2.88 3.36
N ALA A 22 17.87 -3.23 2.42
CA ALA A 22 17.65 -2.97 0.99
C ALA A 22 16.34 -3.64 0.51
N ALA A 23 16.04 -4.85 0.96
CA ALA A 23 14.81 -5.55 0.62
C ALA A 23 13.56 -4.83 1.14
N LEU A 24 13.60 -4.26 2.36
CA LEU A 24 12.49 -3.47 2.91
C LEU A 24 12.28 -2.17 2.12
N ARG A 25 13.35 -1.49 1.73
CA ARG A 25 13.29 -0.27 0.93
C ARG A 25 12.73 -0.55 -0.48
N PHE A 26 13.21 -1.61 -1.12
CA PHE A 26 12.66 -2.08 -2.39
C PHE A 26 11.17 -2.36 -2.28
N TRP A 27 10.75 -3.14 -1.28
CA TRP A 27 9.34 -3.43 -1.03
C TRP A 27 8.51 -2.16 -0.82
N HIS A 28 9.00 -1.21 -0.04
CA HIS A 28 8.29 0.03 0.24
C HIS A 28 8.05 0.85 -1.05
N TRP A 29 9.10 1.11 -1.83
CA TRP A 29 8.97 1.95 -3.02
C TRP A 29 8.17 1.28 -4.13
N THR A 30 8.37 -0.01 -4.36
CA THR A 30 7.60 -0.76 -5.35
C THR A 30 6.13 -0.87 -4.95
N SER A 31 5.82 -1.06 -3.65
CA SER A 31 4.45 -1.04 -3.15
C SER A 31 3.81 0.35 -3.29
N ALA A 32 4.55 1.43 -3.01
CA ALA A 32 4.06 2.79 -3.20
C ALA A 32 3.70 3.06 -4.67
N ILE A 33 4.55 2.63 -5.62
CA ILE A 33 4.28 2.74 -7.07
C ILE A 33 3.04 1.91 -7.45
N ALA A 34 2.95 0.66 -6.99
CA ALA A 34 1.85 -0.23 -7.35
C ALA A 34 0.51 0.26 -6.77
N ILE A 35 0.48 0.73 -5.51
CA ILE A 35 -0.71 1.31 -4.89
C ILE A 35 -1.12 2.59 -5.64
N SER A 36 -0.17 3.48 -5.94
CA SER A 36 -0.46 4.71 -6.68
C SER A 36 -1.01 4.42 -8.08
N GLY A 37 -0.41 3.47 -8.81
CA GLY A 37 -0.89 3.04 -10.12
C GLY A 37 -2.31 2.46 -10.05
N SER A 38 -2.57 1.59 -9.06
CA SER A 38 -3.90 1.03 -8.82
C SER A 38 -4.94 2.12 -8.52
N LEU A 39 -4.62 3.10 -7.67
CA LEU A 39 -5.52 4.22 -7.36
C LEU A 39 -5.77 5.13 -8.57
N ILE A 40 -4.74 5.36 -9.40
CA ILE A 40 -4.87 6.12 -10.65
C ILE A 40 -5.84 5.42 -11.61
N THR A 41 -5.78 4.10 -11.75
CA THR A 41 -6.73 3.36 -12.61
C THR A 41 -8.17 3.50 -12.13
N VAL A 42 -8.40 3.44 -10.81
CA VAL A 42 -9.73 3.70 -10.23
C VAL A 42 -10.20 5.12 -10.52
N TRP A 43 -9.31 6.10 -10.34
CA TRP A 43 -9.62 7.50 -10.61
C TRP A 43 -9.95 7.75 -12.10
N ILE A 44 -9.17 7.17 -13.03
CA ILE A 44 -9.44 7.24 -14.48
C ILE A 44 -10.81 6.64 -14.79
N ASN A 45 -11.13 5.46 -14.25
CA ASN A 45 -12.42 4.82 -14.48
C ASN A 45 -13.59 5.62 -13.88
N ALA A 46 -13.41 6.24 -12.72
CA ALA A 46 -14.45 7.04 -12.10
C ALA A 46 -14.72 8.38 -12.82
N THR A 47 -13.69 8.99 -13.40
CA THR A 47 -13.78 10.36 -13.96
C THR A 47 -13.81 10.41 -15.47
N ILE A 48 -13.04 9.54 -16.14
CA ILE A 48 -12.85 9.60 -17.59
C ILE A 48 -13.71 8.57 -18.32
N THR A 49 -13.61 7.27 -17.96
CA THR A 49 -14.22 6.22 -18.78
C THR A 49 -15.70 6.02 -18.53
N ASN A 50 -16.17 6.28 -17.32
CA ASN A 50 -17.58 6.02 -16.92
C ASN A 50 -18.46 7.29 -16.96
N ASN A 51 -17.97 8.38 -17.55
CA ASN A 51 -18.68 9.64 -17.61
C ASN A 51 -19.59 9.72 -18.86
N HIS A 52 -20.80 10.27 -18.73
CA HIS A 52 -21.70 10.57 -19.85
C HIS A 52 -21.02 11.48 -20.91
N GLN A 53 -20.15 12.38 -20.49
CA GLN A 53 -19.39 13.27 -21.37
C GLN A 53 -18.46 12.49 -22.30
N THR A 54 -17.82 11.42 -21.83
CA THR A 54 -16.90 10.60 -22.66
C THR A 54 -17.65 9.83 -23.73
N LYS A 55 -18.85 9.34 -23.44
CA LYS A 55 -19.71 8.69 -24.44
C LYS A 55 -20.11 9.68 -25.55
N LYS A 56 -20.49 10.89 -25.15
CA LYS A 56 -20.82 11.96 -26.08
C LYS A 56 -19.60 12.41 -26.90
N LEU A 57 -18.43 12.54 -26.23
CA LEU A 57 -17.17 12.87 -26.91
C LEU A 57 -16.82 11.83 -27.99
N PHE A 58 -16.93 10.54 -27.70
CA PHE A 58 -16.70 9.50 -28.70
C PHE A 58 -17.67 9.60 -29.86
N GLN A 59 -18.94 9.85 -29.60
CA GLN A 59 -19.94 10.02 -30.64
C GLN A 59 -19.63 11.23 -31.56
N ASP A 60 -19.33 12.37 -30.93
CA ASP A 60 -19.03 13.62 -31.64
C ASP A 60 -17.73 13.51 -32.50
N GLU A 61 -16.65 12.93 -31.92
CA GLU A 61 -15.37 12.79 -32.62
C GLU A 61 -15.42 11.77 -33.78
N LEU A 62 -16.12 10.65 -33.59
CA LEU A 62 -16.32 9.67 -34.64
C LEU A 62 -17.19 10.22 -35.76
N GLN A 63 -18.21 11.02 -35.44
CA GLN A 63 -19.03 11.69 -36.44
C GLN A 63 -18.23 12.74 -37.24
N LYS A 64 -17.35 13.51 -36.60
CA LYS A 64 -16.42 14.43 -37.30
C LYS A 64 -15.47 13.69 -38.23
N ALA A 65 -15.06 12.47 -37.88
CA ALA A 65 -14.24 11.61 -38.72
C ALA A 65 -15.02 10.93 -39.84
N GLY A 66 -16.30 11.26 -40.05
CA GLY A 66 -17.15 10.71 -41.09
C GLY A 66 -17.77 9.35 -40.78
N ALA A 67 -17.68 8.87 -39.55
CA ALA A 67 -18.32 7.63 -39.12
C ALA A 67 -19.70 7.90 -38.50
N THR A 68 -20.72 7.18 -38.96
CA THR A 68 -22.06 7.23 -38.35
C THR A 68 -22.08 6.24 -37.20
N VAL A 69 -22.07 6.74 -35.97
CA VAL A 69 -22.04 5.92 -34.75
C VAL A 69 -23.29 6.16 -33.90
N SER A 70 -23.95 5.08 -33.54
CA SER A 70 -25.11 5.15 -32.66
C SER A 70 -24.67 5.41 -31.19
N ALA A 71 -25.60 5.87 -30.34
CA ALA A 71 -25.34 6.08 -28.91
C ALA A 71 -24.92 4.78 -28.23
N ASP A 72 -25.46 3.63 -28.64
CA ASP A 72 -25.10 2.32 -28.08
C ASP A 72 -23.69 1.90 -28.49
N GLN A 73 -23.27 2.16 -29.73
CA GLN A 73 -21.90 1.91 -30.17
C GLN A 73 -20.89 2.78 -29.45
N ALA A 74 -21.19 4.06 -29.22
CA ALA A 74 -20.35 4.95 -28.40
C ALA A 74 -20.27 4.50 -26.95
N LYS A 75 -21.36 3.98 -26.39
CA LYS A 75 -21.40 3.39 -25.06
C LYS A 75 -20.52 2.14 -24.97
N GLU A 76 -20.61 1.25 -25.94
CA GLU A 76 -19.81 0.03 -26.00
C GLU A 76 -18.31 0.35 -26.08
N LEU A 77 -17.93 1.34 -26.87
CA LEU A 77 -16.55 1.82 -26.96
C LEU A 77 -16.05 2.36 -25.60
N ALA A 78 -16.89 3.12 -24.89
CA ALA A 78 -16.55 3.62 -23.56
C ALA A 78 -16.42 2.48 -22.54
N HIS A 79 -17.24 1.43 -22.63
CA HIS A 79 -17.11 0.23 -21.79
C HIS A 79 -15.81 -0.52 -22.09
N SER A 80 -15.49 -0.76 -23.37
CA SER A 80 -14.24 -1.39 -23.77
C SER A 80 -13.01 -0.66 -23.24
N LEU A 81 -13.03 0.69 -23.24
CA LEU A 81 -11.95 1.48 -22.65
C LEU A 81 -11.89 1.29 -21.13
N SER A 82 -13.04 1.31 -20.46
CA SER A 82 -13.14 1.06 -19.02
C SER A 82 -12.57 -0.31 -18.64
N ASP A 83 -12.91 -1.35 -19.41
CA ASP A 83 -12.43 -2.71 -19.16
C ASP A 83 -10.91 -2.80 -19.32
N ARG A 84 -10.32 -2.12 -20.31
CA ARG A 84 -8.84 -2.04 -20.43
C ARG A 84 -8.17 -1.38 -19.25
N VAL A 85 -8.77 -0.34 -18.68
CA VAL A 85 -8.25 0.30 -17.47
C VAL A 85 -8.39 -0.65 -16.24
N TRP A 86 -9.49 -1.43 -16.17
CA TRP A 86 -9.64 -2.45 -15.13
C TRP A 86 -8.65 -3.60 -15.28
N ASP A 87 -8.30 -4.03 -16.51
CA ASP A 87 -7.22 -5.00 -16.74
C ASP A 87 -5.90 -4.51 -16.13
N VAL A 88 -5.55 -3.23 -16.37
CA VAL A 88 -4.34 -2.62 -15.77
C VAL A 88 -4.43 -2.59 -14.24
N HIS A 89 -5.62 -2.29 -13.67
CA HIS A 89 -5.85 -2.36 -12.23
C HIS A 89 -5.55 -3.74 -11.67
N VAL A 90 -6.03 -4.79 -12.33
CA VAL A 90 -5.81 -6.19 -11.93
C VAL A 90 -4.31 -6.54 -11.96
N TYR A 91 -3.54 -6.08 -12.97
CA TYR A 91 -2.09 -6.28 -13.00
C TYR A 91 -1.38 -5.61 -11.82
N PHE A 92 -1.74 -4.38 -11.45
CA PHE A 92 -1.24 -3.77 -10.21
C PHE A 92 -1.64 -4.58 -8.98
N GLY A 93 -2.85 -5.13 -8.94
CA GLY A 93 -3.33 -6.02 -7.90
C GLY A 93 -2.48 -7.28 -7.74
N TYR A 94 -2.12 -7.95 -8.83
CA TYR A 94 -1.20 -9.10 -8.81
C TYR A 94 0.18 -8.71 -8.32
N GLY A 95 0.70 -7.56 -8.76
CA GLY A 95 1.96 -7.01 -8.26
C GLY A 95 1.93 -6.78 -6.75
N LEU A 96 0.85 -6.17 -6.24
CA LEU A 96 0.66 -5.95 -4.80
C LEU A 96 0.53 -7.25 -4.01
N ALA A 97 -0.15 -8.27 -4.56
CA ALA A 97 -0.21 -9.58 -3.93
C ALA A 97 1.18 -10.22 -3.82
N ALA A 98 1.96 -10.20 -4.89
CA ALA A 98 3.33 -10.70 -4.89
C ALA A 98 4.22 -9.95 -3.89
N LEU A 99 4.12 -8.61 -3.85
CA LEU A 99 4.84 -7.76 -2.89
C LEU A 99 4.41 -8.02 -1.45
N PHE A 100 3.14 -8.30 -1.19
CA PHE A 100 2.64 -8.68 0.12
C PHE A 100 3.26 -10.00 0.60
N PHE A 101 3.25 -11.04 -0.24
CA PHE A 101 3.90 -12.31 0.08
C PHE A 101 5.42 -12.16 0.26
N PHE A 102 6.08 -11.36 -0.57
CA PHE A 102 7.48 -11.02 -0.40
C PHE A 102 7.73 -10.36 0.97
N ARG A 103 6.87 -9.44 1.40
CA ARG A 103 6.98 -8.80 2.72
C ARG A 103 6.81 -9.81 3.86
N LEU A 104 5.89 -10.75 3.74
CA LEU A 104 5.74 -11.83 4.71
C LEU A 104 7.00 -12.70 4.77
N ALA A 105 7.56 -13.06 3.61
CA ALA A 105 8.80 -13.83 3.55
C ALA A 105 9.97 -13.10 4.22
N LEU A 106 10.08 -11.78 4.05
CA LEU A 106 11.11 -10.98 4.73
C LEU A 106 11.05 -11.09 6.25
N GLU A 107 9.87 -11.27 6.86
CA GLU A 107 9.75 -11.43 8.31
C GLU A 107 10.46 -12.70 8.81
N PHE A 108 10.60 -13.73 7.96
CA PHE A 108 11.32 -14.96 8.30
C PHE A 108 12.83 -14.83 8.10
N PHE A 109 13.26 -14.16 7.02
CA PHE A 109 14.67 -14.12 6.60
C PHE A 109 15.46 -12.91 7.08
N GLN A 110 14.79 -11.85 7.52
CA GLN A 110 15.48 -10.65 8.04
C GLN A 110 16.14 -10.90 9.39
N LEU A 111 17.18 -10.10 9.68
CA LEU A 111 17.80 -10.05 11.01
C LEU A 111 16.76 -9.72 12.07
N ALA A 112 16.94 -10.28 13.26
CA ALA A 112 15.99 -10.12 14.35
C ALA A 112 15.62 -8.66 14.62
N ASP A 113 16.60 -7.75 14.58
CA ASP A 113 16.43 -6.31 14.81
C ASP A 113 15.64 -5.59 13.70
N GLN A 114 15.48 -6.21 12.54
CA GLN A 114 14.72 -5.68 11.41
C GLN A 114 13.30 -6.24 11.33
N LYS A 115 13.01 -7.32 12.08
CA LYS A 115 11.68 -7.96 12.10
C LYS A 115 10.62 -7.04 12.70
N PHE A 116 9.51 -6.90 12.00
CA PHE A 116 8.42 -6.02 12.44
C PHE A 116 7.79 -6.49 13.76
N ILE A 117 7.54 -7.80 13.89
CA ILE A 117 6.95 -8.39 15.10
C ILE A 117 7.84 -8.12 16.32
N ARG A 118 9.16 -8.24 16.19
CA ARG A 118 10.10 -7.94 17.27
C ARG A 118 10.08 -6.46 17.63
N LYS A 119 10.12 -5.56 16.63
CA LYS A 119 10.02 -4.11 16.85
C LYS A 119 8.72 -3.74 17.59
N MET A 120 7.60 -4.39 17.25
CA MET A 120 6.32 -4.20 17.93
C MET A 120 6.38 -4.64 19.40
N LYS A 121 6.93 -5.85 19.69
CA LYS A 121 7.08 -6.34 21.05
C LYS A 121 7.95 -5.43 21.90
N ILE A 122 9.05 -4.91 21.34
CA ILE A 122 9.94 -3.97 22.02
C ILE A 122 9.20 -2.66 22.34
N ALA A 123 8.50 -2.06 21.37
CA ALA A 123 7.74 -0.82 21.59
C ALA A 123 6.65 -1.00 22.67
N TYR A 124 5.96 -2.14 22.67
CA TYR A 124 4.97 -2.45 23.71
C TYR A 124 5.61 -2.62 25.11
N ALA A 125 6.74 -3.32 25.19
CA ALA A 125 7.47 -3.50 26.45
C ALA A 125 7.98 -2.15 26.99
N GLN A 126 8.54 -1.30 26.14
CA GLN A 126 8.98 0.06 26.50
C GLN A 126 7.83 0.91 27.04
N PHE A 127 6.69 0.93 26.35
CA PHE A 127 5.50 1.65 26.82
C PHE A 127 5.04 1.19 28.21
N LYS A 128 5.16 -0.11 28.51
CA LYS A 128 4.75 -0.68 29.79
C LYS A 128 5.76 -0.39 30.93
N THR A 129 7.06 -0.36 30.64
CA THR A 129 8.13 -0.30 31.67
C THR A 129 8.69 1.10 31.87
N VAL A 130 8.75 1.96 30.84
CA VAL A 130 9.37 3.28 30.94
C VAL A 130 8.38 4.28 31.51
N LYS A 131 8.73 4.83 32.70
CA LYS A 131 7.96 5.91 33.35
C LYS A 131 8.40 7.30 32.87
N GLU A 132 9.70 7.50 32.66
CA GLU A 132 10.29 8.68 32.06
C GLU A 132 10.18 8.61 30.55
N ASN A 133 9.82 9.71 29.85
CA ASN A 133 9.57 9.74 28.38
C ASN A 133 8.41 8.85 27.89
N ARG A 134 7.37 8.70 28.69
CA ARG A 134 6.19 7.91 28.35
C ARG A 134 5.52 8.37 27.04
N GLU A 135 5.56 9.66 26.73
CA GLU A 135 5.02 10.21 25.49
C GLU A 135 5.77 9.69 24.27
N ALA A 136 7.09 9.62 24.29
CA ALA A 136 7.90 9.07 23.21
C ALA A 136 7.62 7.57 23.01
N ALA A 137 7.52 6.80 24.10
CA ALA A 137 7.18 5.37 24.03
C ALA A 137 5.76 5.14 23.49
N LEU A 138 4.79 5.98 23.87
CA LEU A 138 3.43 5.95 23.32
C LEU A 138 3.41 6.28 21.83
N HIS A 139 4.16 7.32 21.43
CA HIS A 139 4.27 7.68 20.02
C HIS A 139 4.84 6.53 19.17
N GLU A 140 5.92 5.91 19.62
CA GLU A 140 6.52 4.77 18.92
C GLU A 140 5.54 3.60 18.81
N LEU A 141 4.86 3.25 19.89
CA LEU A 141 3.86 2.18 19.89
C LEU A 141 2.70 2.51 18.92
N THR A 142 2.20 3.75 18.96
CA THR A 142 1.13 4.21 18.07
C THR A 142 1.51 4.07 16.59
N VAL A 143 2.73 4.47 16.23
CA VAL A 143 3.25 4.31 14.86
C VAL A 143 3.27 2.82 14.45
N LYS A 144 3.70 1.90 15.35
CA LYS A 144 3.71 0.46 15.07
C LYS A 144 2.28 -0.10 14.91
N ILE A 145 1.33 0.38 15.72
CA ILE A 145 -0.09 -0.01 15.59
C ILE A 145 -0.65 0.44 14.24
N ILE A 146 -0.40 1.69 13.83
CA ILE A 146 -0.84 2.21 12.54
C ILE A 146 -0.29 1.36 11.38
N TYR A 147 0.98 0.95 11.43
CA TYR A 147 1.55 0.05 10.43
C TYR A 147 0.92 -1.35 10.47
N SER A 148 0.58 -1.87 11.65
CA SER A 148 -0.14 -3.15 11.77
C SER A 148 -1.51 -3.09 11.10
N VAL A 149 -2.24 -2.00 11.32
CA VAL A 149 -3.55 -1.76 10.67
C VAL A 149 -3.38 -1.73 9.16
N PHE A 150 -2.34 -1.07 8.65
CA PHE A 150 -2.06 -1.05 7.21
C PHE A 150 -1.78 -2.45 6.64
N TYR A 151 -1.00 -3.29 7.34
CA TYR A 151 -0.76 -4.67 6.89
C TYR A 151 -2.06 -5.50 6.85
N ILE A 152 -2.95 -5.30 7.81
CA ILE A 152 -4.27 -5.95 7.82
C ILE A 152 -5.12 -5.45 6.64
N LEU A 153 -5.15 -4.15 6.39
CA LEU A 153 -5.84 -3.58 5.23
C LEU A 153 -5.28 -4.13 3.91
N LEU A 154 -3.96 -4.21 3.79
CA LEU A 154 -3.30 -4.76 2.61
C LEU A 154 -3.65 -6.24 2.41
N LEU A 155 -3.69 -7.04 3.48
CA LEU A 155 -4.15 -8.43 3.44
C LEU A 155 -5.59 -8.52 2.91
N ILE A 156 -6.51 -7.71 3.46
CA ILE A 156 -7.91 -7.69 3.01
C ILE A 156 -7.99 -7.27 1.53
N MET A 157 -7.24 -6.26 1.11
CA MET A 157 -7.20 -5.80 -0.27
C MET A 157 -6.67 -6.90 -1.22
N VAL A 158 -5.63 -7.62 -0.83
CA VAL A 158 -5.08 -8.73 -1.61
C VAL A 158 -6.09 -9.88 -1.73
N LEU A 159 -6.69 -10.32 -0.61
CA LEU A 159 -7.65 -11.41 -0.63
C LEU A 159 -8.91 -11.07 -1.44
N THR A 160 -9.47 -9.90 -1.21
CA THR A 160 -10.67 -9.46 -1.93
C THR A 160 -10.37 -9.17 -3.41
N GLY A 161 -9.21 -8.59 -3.72
CA GLY A 161 -8.79 -8.31 -5.10
C GLY A 161 -8.56 -9.60 -5.90
N LEU A 162 -7.86 -10.59 -5.33
CA LEU A 162 -7.67 -11.91 -5.98
C LEU A 162 -9.00 -12.64 -6.16
N PHE A 163 -9.90 -12.59 -5.16
CA PHE A 163 -11.24 -13.15 -5.27
C PHE A 163 -12.01 -12.55 -6.46
N LEU A 164 -11.92 -11.23 -6.66
CA LEU A 164 -12.60 -10.54 -7.75
C LEU A 164 -11.94 -10.80 -9.11
N ALA A 165 -10.62 -10.95 -9.14
CA ALA A 165 -9.84 -11.16 -10.37
C ALA A 165 -10.00 -12.59 -10.92
N PHE A 166 -10.09 -13.61 -10.05
CA PHE A 166 -10.25 -15.02 -10.44
C PHE A 166 -11.75 -15.42 -10.51
N GLU A 167 -12.49 -14.77 -11.41
CA GLU A 167 -13.95 -14.95 -11.52
C GLU A 167 -14.36 -16.38 -11.76
N ASP A 168 -13.72 -17.09 -12.69
CA ASP A 168 -14.03 -18.47 -13.05
C ASP A 168 -13.76 -19.44 -11.90
N ALA A 169 -12.62 -19.29 -11.23
CA ALA A 169 -12.28 -20.10 -10.08
C ALA A 169 -13.20 -19.86 -8.87
N MET A 170 -13.73 -18.65 -8.75
CA MET A 170 -14.63 -18.22 -7.67
C MET A 170 -16.12 -18.33 -8.06
N ALA A 171 -16.45 -18.95 -9.20
CA ALA A 171 -17.83 -19.13 -9.65
C ALA A 171 -18.77 -19.76 -8.60
N PRO A 172 -18.34 -20.75 -7.79
CA PRO A 172 -19.18 -21.30 -6.71
C PRO A 172 -19.57 -20.26 -5.65
N PHE A 173 -18.84 -19.18 -5.51
CA PHE A 173 -19.04 -18.12 -4.52
C PHE A 173 -19.64 -16.84 -5.12
N LYS A 174 -20.26 -16.92 -6.29
CA LYS A 174 -20.82 -15.77 -7.01
C LYS A 174 -21.82 -14.96 -6.15
N ALA A 175 -22.54 -15.62 -5.24
CA ALA A 175 -23.51 -14.97 -4.35
C ALA A 175 -22.88 -13.88 -3.45
N ILE A 176 -21.64 -14.03 -3.01
CA ILE A 176 -20.95 -13.07 -2.15
C ILE A 176 -20.11 -12.05 -2.91
N ARG A 177 -19.99 -12.17 -4.25
CA ARG A 177 -19.14 -11.30 -5.08
C ARG A 177 -19.44 -9.81 -4.89
N HIS A 178 -20.72 -9.44 -4.80
CA HIS A 178 -21.15 -8.05 -4.58
C HIS A 178 -20.63 -7.53 -3.23
N SER A 179 -20.78 -8.32 -2.17
CA SER A 179 -20.30 -7.98 -0.83
C SER A 179 -18.77 -7.83 -0.79
N VAL A 180 -18.03 -8.75 -1.46
CA VAL A 180 -16.58 -8.69 -1.57
C VAL A 180 -16.15 -7.42 -2.32
N LYS A 181 -16.82 -7.06 -3.42
CA LYS A 181 -16.57 -5.81 -4.16
C LYS A 181 -16.80 -4.58 -3.28
N SER A 182 -17.88 -4.58 -2.47
CA SER A 182 -18.18 -3.48 -1.55
C SER A 182 -17.10 -3.34 -0.46
N VAL A 183 -16.63 -4.46 0.12
CA VAL A 183 -15.54 -4.47 1.10
C VAL A 183 -14.24 -3.96 0.46
N HIS A 184 -13.88 -4.44 -0.74
CA HIS A 184 -12.70 -4.00 -1.47
C HIS A 184 -12.74 -2.48 -1.71
N GLY A 185 -13.85 -1.96 -2.21
CA GLY A 185 -14.06 -0.53 -2.44
C GLY A 185 -14.00 0.30 -1.17
N PHE A 186 -14.59 -0.19 -0.06
CA PHE A 186 -14.51 0.50 1.23
C PHE A 186 -13.07 0.54 1.77
N CYS A 187 -12.35 -0.58 1.71
CA CYS A 187 -10.96 -0.65 2.14
C CYS A 187 -10.04 0.28 1.32
N MET A 188 -10.35 0.56 0.06
CA MET A 188 -9.64 1.56 -0.75
C MET A 188 -9.66 2.94 -0.07
N TYR A 189 -10.80 3.39 0.46
CA TYR A 189 -10.88 4.67 1.18
C TYR A 189 -10.06 4.67 2.47
N LEU A 190 -9.99 3.53 3.17
CA LEU A 190 -9.13 3.38 4.35
C LEU A 190 -7.64 3.43 3.98
N VAL A 191 -7.26 2.84 2.84
CA VAL A 191 -5.89 2.94 2.31
C VAL A 191 -5.56 4.39 1.95
N LEU A 192 -6.47 5.14 1.32
CA LEU A 192 -6.29 6.57 1.03
C LEU A 192 -6.10 7.38 2.33
N ALA A 193 -6.94 7.12 3.34
CA ALA A 193 -6.80 7.78 4.65
C ALA A 193 -5.45 7.46 5.31
N PHE A 194 -5.01 6.19 5.25
CA PHE A 194 -3.69 5.79 5.73
C PHE A 194 -2.57 6.54 4.99
N ILE A 195 -2.63 6.64 3.65
CA ILE A 195 -1.63 7.36 2.86
C ILE A 195 -1.56 8.83 3.29
N ALA A 196 -2.71 9.49 3.47
CA ALA A 196 -2.76 10.88 3.92
C ALA A 196 -2.12 11.07 5.30
N VAL A 197 -2.46 10.20 6.27
CA VAL A 197 -1.87 10.21 7.63
C VAL A 197 -0.39 9.90 7.59
N HIS A 198 0.05 8.92 6.77
CA HIS A 198 1.44 8.55 6.61
C HIS A 198 2.27 9.71 6.05
N LEU A 199 1.82 10.32 4.95
CA LEU A 199 2.52 11.46 4.34
C LEU A 199 2.57 12.66 5.30
N ALA A 200 1.48 12.98 5.98
CA ALA A 200 1.46 14.03 6.99
C ALA A 200 2.46 13.73 8.12
N GLY A 201 2.50 12.49 8.62
CA GLY A 201 3.45 12.04 9.64
C GLY A 201 4.90 12.15 9.19
N VAL A 202 5.22 11.75 7.96
CA VAL A 202 6.57 11.87 7.38
C VAL A 202 6.97 13.34 7.25
N ILE A 203 6.10 14.19 6.71
CA ILE A 203 6.35 15.63 6.55
C ILE A 203 6.59 16.28 7.91
N LEU A 204 5.72 16.04 8.89
CA LEU A 204 5.85 16.61 10.23
C LEU A 204 7.13 16.13 10.93
N ALA A 205 7.51 14.86 10.74
CA ALA A 205 8.73 14.33 11.31
C ALA A 205 9.98 14.93 10.66
N GLU A 206 9.99 15.11 9.33
CA GLU A 206 11.12 15.71 8.62
C GLU A 206 11.39 17.18 9.04
N PHE A 207 10.32 17.93 9.43
CA PHE A 207 10.47 19.28 9.96
C PHE A 207 10.96 19.34 11.42
N ARG A 208 10.91 18.24 12.18
CA ARG A 208 11.43 18.20 13.56
C ARG A 208 12.93 17.94 13.55
N LYS A 209 13.66 18.57 14.47
CA LYS A 209 15.13 18.40 14.60
C LYS A 209 15.55 16.94 14.79
N ASP A 210 14.75 16.18 15.55
CA ASP A 210 15.01 14.78 15.90
C ASP A 210 14.57 13.79 14.82
N GLY A 211 13.81 14.24 13.83
CA GLY A 211 13.26 13.40 12.75
C GLY A 211 13.86 13.65 11.37
N LYS A 212 14.83 14.57 11.26
CA LYS A 212 15.48 14.88 9.98
C LYS A 212 16.12 13.65 9.36
N GLY A 213 15.86 13.44 8.07
CA GLY A 213 16.45 12.35 7.30
C GLY A 213 15.62 11.08 7.23
N ILE A 214 14.36 11.05 7.70
CA ILE A 214 13.50 9.87 7.61
C ILE A 214 13.31 9.44 6.15
N VAL A 215 13.09 10.40 5.24
CA VAL A 215 12.96 10.12 3.81
C VAL A 215 14.28 9.63 3.26
N SER A 216 15.40 10.27 3.62
CA SER A 216 16.74 9.84 3.24
C SER A 216 17.06 8.43 3.74
N ASP A 217 16.71 8.12 4.99
CA ASP A 217 16.87 6.77 5.56
C ASP A 217 16.09 5.71 4.78
N MET A 218 14.95 6.08 4.22
CA MET A 218 14.16 5.17 3.39
C MET A 218 14.70 5.02 1.96
N ILE A 219 15.60 5.90 1.52
CA ILE A 219 16.29 5.82 0.24
C ILE A 219 17.63 5.07 0.39
N ASN A 220 18.48 5.46 1.32
CA ASN A 220 19.87 4.97 1.47
C ASN A 220 20.07 3.96 2.59
N GLY A 221 19.05 3.71 3.42
CA GLY A 221 19.03 2.71 4.49
C GLY A 221 19.22 3.24 5.89
N GLY A 222 19.66 4.48 6.06
CA GLY A 222 20.00 5.05 7.35
C GLY A 222 21.12 4.32 8.10
N ASN A 223 21.71 4.96 9.07
CA ASN A 223 22.66 4.31 9.98
C ASN A 223 21.96 4.02 11.32
N VAL A 224 22.33 2.92 11.93
CA VAL A 224 21.93 2.63 13.32
C VAL A 224 22.94 3.36 14.20
N ASN A 225 22.49 4.47 14.81
CA ASN A 225 23.27 5.17 15.84
C ASN A 225 23.17 4.43 17.18
#